data_19d3948371baffa1cf9d9181fa1508c0
#
_entry.id   19d3948371baffa1cf9d9181fa1508c0
#
_cell.length_a   1.000
_cell.length_b   1.000
_cell.length_c   1.000
_cell.angle_alpha   90.00
_cell.angle_beta   90.00
_cell.angle_gamma   90.00
#
_symmetry.space_group_name_H-M   'P 1'
#
loop_
_entity.id
_entity.type
_entity.pdbx_description
1 polymer ?
#
loop_
_entity_poly.entity_id
_entity_poly.type
_entity_poly.pdbx_seq_one_letter_code
_entity_poly.pdbx_strand_id
1 'polypeptide(L)'
;MHHALHFFYPNEIWVWAAFAASLAAVNADTWATELGVLNPNPPRMITNLTKVVEKGTSGGISLVGTLASLAGSALIAFLASLLTGNWSLFLVVSIAGLAGSLFDSFLGGTVQAMYYCPTDKKETEKHPLHTCGTETVHLRGWTWLDNDIVNFSCGVFGVVVSLLLLGIF
;
A
#
# COMPACT_ATOMS: atom_id res chain seq x y z
N MET A 1 -10.21 -5.54 -17.21
CA MET A 1 -8.84 -5.49 -17.77
C MET A 1 -8.14 -6.85 -17.76
N HIS A 2 -8.26 -7.64 -16.69
CA HIS A 2 -7.70 -8.99 -16.57
C HIS A 2 -8.13 -9.95 -17.70
N HIS A 3 -9.42 -10.01 -18.05
CA HIS A 3 -9.92 -10.86 -19.12
C HIS A 3 -9.31 -10.52 -20.50
N ALA A 4 -9.02 -9.26 -20.79
CA ALA A 4 -8.40 -8.86 -22.04
C ALA A 4 -6.96 -9.37 -22.15
N LEU A 5 -6.14 -9.21 -21.10
CA LEU A 5 -4.76 -9.69 -21.10
C LEU A 5 -4.70 -11.22 -21.15
N HIS A 6 -5.56 -11.91 -20.41
CA HIS A 6 -5.64 -13.37 -20.44
C HIS A 6 -6.10 -13.90 -21.80
N PHE A 7 -6.91 -13.16 -22.54
CA PHE A 7 -7.30 -13.52 -23.90
C PHE A 7 -6.10 -13.50 -24.86
N PHE A 8 -5.19 -12.52 -24.71
CA PHE A 8 -3.99 -12.42 -25.55
C PHE A 8 -2.82 -13.29 -25.05
N TYR A 9 -2.74 -13.57 -23.75
CA TYR A 9 -1.63 -14.27 -23.09
C TYR A 9 -2.13 -15.32 -22.08
N PRO A 10 -2.87 -16.35 -22.53
CA PRO A 10 -3.59 -17.26 -21.62
C PRO A 10 -2.70 -18.12 -20.72
N ASN A 11 -1.45 -18.36 -21.14
CA ASN A 11 -0.51 -19.25 -20.45
C ASN A 11 0.66 -18.50 -19.78
N GLU A 12 0.65 -17.16 -19.81
CA GLU A 12 1.76 -16.37 -19.30
C GLU A 12 1.63 -16.11 -17.81
N ILE A 13 2.47 -16.72 -17.02
CA ILE A 13 2.46 -16.62 -15.54
C ILE A 13 2.67 -15.18 -15.04
N TRP A 14 3.41 -14.37 -15.79
CA TRP A 14 3.66 -12.97 -15.41
C TRP A 14 2.39 -12.11 -15.40
N VAL A 15 1.39 -12.42 -16.23
CA VAL A 15 0.10 -11.72 -16.25
C VAL A 15 -0.64 -11.95 -14.92
N TRP A 16 -0.63 -13.21 -14.46
CA TRP A 16 -1.20 -13.57 -13.16
C TRP A 16 -0.43 -12.93 -12.01
N ALA A 17 0.90 -12.94 -12.08
CA ALA A 17 1.76 -12.32 -11.08
C ALA A 17 1.50 -10.81 -10.97
N ALA A 18 1.47 -10.10 -12.09
CA ALA A 18 1.21 -8.67 -12.14
C ALA A 18 -0.18 -8.32 -11.57
N PHE A 19 -1.22 -9.05 -11.99
CA PHE A 19 -2.58 -8.85 -11.49
C PHE A 19 -2.68 -9.13 -9.99
N ALA A 20 -2.18 -10.28 -9.54
CA ALA A 20 -2.24 -10.66 -8.15
C ALA A 20 -1.40 -9.73 -7.26
N ALA A 21 -0.22 -9.28 -7.74
CA ALA A 21 0.65 -8.37 -7.02
C ALA A 21 0.02 -6.98 -6.82
N SER A 22 -0.70 -6.46 -7.81
CA SER A 22 -1.42 -5.19 -7.66
C SER A 22 -2.51 -5.28 -6.58
N LEU A 23 -3.29 -6.35 -6.58
CA LEU A 23 -4.30 -6.60 -5.55
C LEU A 23 -3.67 -6.85 -4.17
N ALA A 24 -2.57 -7.62 -4.14
CA ALA A 24 -1.85 -7.91 -2.91
C ALA A 24 -1.29 -6.65 -2.26
N ALA A 25 -0.75 -5.71 -3.05
CA ALA A 25 -0.23 -4.44 -2.55
C ALA A 25 -1.32 -3.59 -1.89
N VAL A 26 -2.46 -3.40 -2.57
CA VAL A 26 -3.59 -2.64 -2.03
C VAL A 26 -4.20 -3.30 -0.79
N ASN A 27 -4.39 -4.64 -0.83
CA ASN A 27 -4.90 -5.38 0.33
C ASN A 27 -3.92 -5.33 1.52
N ALA A 28 -2.61 -5.44 1.25
CA ALA A 28 -1.56 -5.33 2.25
C ALA A 28 -1.56 -3.97 2.94
N ASP A 29 -1.71 -2.89 2.17
CA ASP A 29 -1.79 -1.53 2.69
C ASP A 29 -3.05 -1.31 3.54
N THR A 30 -4.20 -1.76 3.06
CA THR A 30 -5.44 -1.73 3.83
C THR A 30 -5.29 -2.46 5.17
N TRP A 31 -4.71 -3.67 5.18
CA TRP A 31 -4.52 -4.42 6.43
C TRP A 31 -3.48 -3.76 7.34
N ALA A 32 -2.43 -3.16 6.77
CA ALA A 32 -1.45 -2.39 7.54
C ALA A 32 -2.10 -1.24 8.30
N THR A 33 -2.98 -0.50 7.65
CA THR A 33 -3.66 0.67 8.20
C THR A 33 -4.71 0.25 9.23
N GLU A 34 -5.61 -0.66 8.87
CA GLU A 34 -6.74 -1.04 9.73
C GLU A 34 -6.33 -1.85 10.96
N LEU A 35 -5.37 -2.76 10.82
CA LEU A 35 -4.89 -3.58 11.93
C LEU A 35 -3.71 -2.94 12.67
N GLY A 36 -2.97 -2.06 12.00
CA GLY A 36 -1.83 -1.34 12.58
C GLY A 36 -2.21 -0.48 13.80
N VAL A 37 -3.45 0.01 13.85
CA VAL A 37 -3.96 0.77 15.00
C VAL A 37 -4.05 -0.05 16.28
N LEU A 38 -4.10 -1.39 16.17
CA LEU A 38 -4.12 -2.31 17.32
C LEU A 38 -2.75 -2.43 17.99
N ASN A 39 -1.68 -1.92 17.35
CA ASN A 39 -0.36 -1.94 17.97
C ASN A 39 -0.38 -1.15 19.28
N PRO A 40 0.06 -1.73 20.43
CA PRO A 40 0.07 -1.01 21.71
C PRO A 40 1.02 0.20 21.71
N ASN A 41 2.15 0.07 21.02
CA ASN A 41 3.13 1.14 20.90
C ASN A 41 2.79 2.09 19.72
N PRO A 42 3.13 3.39 19.83
CA PRO A 42 2.95 4.31 18.73
C PRO A 42 3.82 3.92 17.52
N PRO A 43 3.36 4.20 16.28
CA PRO A 43 4.12 3.91 15.08
C PRO A 43 5.36 4.81 14.94
N ARG A 44 6.24 4.44 14.04
CA ARG A 44 7.45 5.18 13.70
C ARG A 44 7.41 5.59 12.25
N MET A 45 7.97 6.75 11.95
CA MET A 45 8.06 7.23 10.57
C MET A 45 8.95 6.30 9.73
N ILE A 46 8.48 5.82 8.59
CA ILE A 46 9.24 4.91 7.72
C ILE A 46 10.57 5.52 7.25
N THR A 47 10.61 6.83 7.05
CA THR A 47 11.81 7.57 6.64
C THR A 47 12.79 7.82 7.79
N ASN A 48 12.32 7.68 9.03
CA ASN A 48 13.15 7.85 10.23
C ASN A 48 12.59 7.03 11.39
N LEU A 49 13.07 5.81 11.53
CA LEU A 49 12.59 4.85 12.53
C LEU A 49 12.84 5.27 14.00
N THR A 50 13.60 6.34 14.23
CA THR A 50 13.75 6.92 15.58
C THR A 50 12.62 7.91 15.91
N LYS A 51 11.93 8.45 14.88
CA LYS A 51 10.84 9.40 15.01
C LYS A 51 9.54 8.67 15.30
N VAL A 52 9.05 8.79 16.53
CA VAL A 52 7.71 8.33 16.93
C VAL A 52 6.67 9.31 16.40
N VAL A 53 5.56 8.79 15.89
CA VAL A 53 4.44 9.58 15.34
C VAL A 53 3.11 9.10 15.94
N GLU A 54 2.06 9.89 15.77
CA GLU A 54 0.72 9.53 16.21
C GLU A 54 0.14 8.39 15.34
N LYS A 55 -0.77 7.60 15.92
CA LYS A 55 -1.49 6.58 15.15
C LYS A 55 -2.33 7.23 14.06
N GLY A 56 -2.24 6.69 12.85
CA GLY A 56 -2.90 7.25 11.67
C GLY A 56 -2.10 8.34 10.94
N THR A 57 -0.88 8.66 11.39
CA THR A 57 0.00 9.55 10.62
C THR A 57 0.45 8.85 9.33
N SER A 58 0.26 9.51 8.19
CA SER A 58 0.71 9.00 6.89
C SER A 58 2.23 8.80 6.87
N GLY A 59 2.67 7.61 6.44
CA GLY A 59 4.07 7.18 6.51
C GLY A 59 4.50 6.58 7.85
N GLY A 60 3.58 6.45 8.81
CA GLY A 60 3.83 5.78 10.09
C GLY A 60 3.70 4.25 9.97
N ILE A 61 4.76 3.51 10.32
CA ILE A 61 4.77 2.04 10.32
C ILE A 61 4.85 1.49 11.74
N SER A 62 4.27 0.32 11.95
CA SER A 62 4.32 -0.42 13.22
C SER A 62 4.55 -1.90 12.97
N LEU A 63 5.04 -2.62 13.99
CA LEU A 63 5.24 -4.08 13.85
C LEU A 63 3.94 -4.80 13.50
N VAL A 64 2.84 -4.48 14.21
CA VAL A 64 1.53 -5.10 13.95
C VAL A 64 1.05 -4.75 12.54
N GLY A 65 1.17 -3.48 12.11
CA GLY A 65 0.82 -3.06 10.74
C GLY A 65 1.64 -3.79 9.68
N THR A 66 2.96 -3.92 9.86
CA THR A 66 3.83 -4.63 8.90
C THR A 66 3.51 -6.13 8.84
N LEU A 67 3.23 -6.78 9.99
CA LEU A 67 2.80 -8.18 10.00
C LEU A 67 1.42 -8.36 9.37
N ALA A 68 0.50 -7.44 9.59
CA ALA A 68 -0.81 -7.42 8.94
C ALA A 68 -0.69 -7.24 7.43
N SER A 69 0.17 -6.32 6.97
CA SER A 69 0.50 -6.13 5.56
C SER A 69 1.02 -7.43 4.92
N LEU A 70 1.97 -8.11 5.58
CA LEU A 70 2.47 -9.41 5.11
C LEU A 70 1.36 -10.47 5.05
N ALA A 71 0.51 -10.55 6.06
CA ALA A 71 -0.61 -11.48 6.08
C ALA A 71 -1.65 -11.17 4.99
N GLY A 72 -1.98 -9.90 4.77
CA GLY A 72 -2.90 -9.45 3.71
C GLY A 72 -2.36 -9.77 2.32
N SER A 73 -1.06 -9.53 2.07
CA SER A 73 -0.45 -9.88 0.79
C SER A 73 -0.35 -11.39 0.59
N ALA A 74 0.00 -12.14 1.64
CA ALA A 74 0.09 -13.61 1.60
C ALA A 74 -1.27 -14.28 1.34
N LEU A 75 -2.38 -13.69 1.82
CA LEU A 75 -3.73 -14.17 1.51
C LEU A 75 -4.01 -14.10 0.00
N ILE A 76 -3.75 -12.97 -0.64
CA ILE A 76 -3.93 -12.82 -2.09
C ILE A 76 -2.98 -13.74 -2.86
N ALA A 77 -1.73 -13.84 -2.42
CA ALA A 77 -0.73 -14.73 -3.00
C ALA A 77 -1.15 -16.21 -2.93
N PHE A 78 -1.71 -16.63 -1.80
CA PHE A 78 -2.23 -17.99 -1.61
C PHE A 78 -3.38 -18.28 -2.58
N LEU A 79 -4.35 -17.38 -2.69
CA LEU A 79 -5.48 -17.52 -3.61
C LEU A 79 -5.00 -17.57 -5.07
N ALA A 80 -4.08 -16.70 -5.47
CA ALA A 80 -3.51 -16.71 -6.81
C ALA A 80 -2.78 -18.02 -7.11
N SER A 81 -2.00 -18.53 -6.16
CA SER A 81 -1.28 -19.81 -6.29
C SER A 81 -2.24 -21.00 -6.41
N LEU A 82 -3.30 -21.00 -5.63
CA LEU A 82 -4.33 -22.04 -5.66
C LEU A 82 -5.08 -22.04 -6.99
N LEU A 83 -5.48 -20.85 -7.49
CA LEU A 83 -6.23 -20.72 -8.74
C LEU A 83 -5.41 -21.07 -9.98
N THR A 84 -4.11 -20.81 -9.95
CA THR A 84 -3.21 -21.09 -11.09
C THR A 84 -2.53 -22.46 -10.99
N GLY A 85 -2.56 -23.11 -9.84
CA GLY A 85 -1.77 -24.31 -9.55
C GLY A 85 -0.26 -24.05 -9.45
N ASN A 86 0.19 -22.79 -9.48
CA ASN A 86 1.60 -22.40 -9.48
C ASN A 86 2.02 -21.78 -8.14
N TRP A 87 2.68 -22.59 -7.31
CA TRP A 87 3.11 -22.19 -5.97
C TRP A 87 4.30 -21.22 -5.95
N SER A 88 5.01 -21.01 -7.07
CA SER A 88 6.04 -19.98 -7.14
C SER A 88 5.46 -18.56 -7.00
N LEU A 89 4.19 -18.35 -7.39
CA LEU A 89 3.49 -17.09 -7.22
C LEU A 89 3.33 -16.71 -5.74
N PHE A 90 3.27 -17.67 -4.83
CA PHE A 90 3.06 -17.38 -3.41
C PHE A 90 4.14 -16.46 -2.85
N LEU A 91 5.40 -16.77 -3.07
CA LEU A 91 6.51 -15.91 -2.60
C LEU A 91 6.60 -14.60 -3.39
N VAL A 92 6.51 -14.68 -4.71
CA VAL A 92 6.60 -13.50 -5.58
C VAL A 92 5.54 -12.46 -5.23
N VAL A 93 4.28 -12.88 -5.15
CA VAL A 93 3.15 -11.98 -4.88
C VAL A 93 3.15 -11.49 -3.43
N SER A 94 3.53 -12.35 -2.46
CA SER A 94 3.63 -11.92 -1.05
C SER A 94 4.68 -10.83 -0.86
N ILE A 95 5.86 -11.00 -1.45
CA ILE A 95 6.95 -10.00 -1.38
C ILE A 95 6.54 -8.73 -2.12
N ALA A 96 5.97 -8.85 -3.31
CA ALA A 96 5.55 -7.72 -4.11
C ALA A 96 4.43 -6.90 -3.42
N GLY A 97 3.47 -7.57 -2.80
CA GLY A 97 2.40 -6.91 -2.05
C GLY A 97 2.92 -6.17 -0.82
N LEU A 98 3.79 -6.80 -0.03
CA LEU A 98 4.44 -6.14 1.12
C LEU A 98 5.26 -4.93 0.66
N ALA A 99 6.04 -5.07 -0.42
CA ALA A 99 6.83 -3.97 -0.96
C ALA A 99 5.96 -2.80 -1.42
N GLY A 100 4.81 -3.07 -2.06
CA GLY A 100 3.83 -2.06 -2.43
C GLY A 100 3.30 -1.27 -1.25
N SER A 101 2.86 -1.93 -0.17
CA SER A 101 2.37 -1.27 1.05
C SER A 101 3.47 -0.46 1.76
N LEU A 102 4.71 -0.95 1.78
CA LEU A 102 5.83 -0.16 2.31
C LEU A 102 6.14 1.05 1.42
N PHE A 103 5.96 0.93 0.11
CA PHE A 103 6.11 2.05 -0.83
C PHE A 103 5.03 3.11 -0.62
N ASP A 104 3.77 2.71 -0.35
CA ASP A 104 2.69 3.60 0.06
C ASP A 104 3.10 4.42 1.29
N SER A 105 3.51 3.74 2.36
CA SER A 105 4.00 4.39 3.58
C SER A 105 5.18 5.33 3.31
N PHE A 106 6.07 4.99 2.36
CA PHE A 106 7.18 5.85 1.98
C PHE A 106 6.70 7.12 1.27
N LEU A 107 5.78 7.02 0.31
CA LEU A 107 5.18 8.18 -0.34
C LEU A 107 4.41 9.04 0.66
N GLY A 108 3.63 8.42 1.54
CA GLY A 108 2.89 9.07 2.62
C GLY A 108 3.78 9.85 3.58
N GLY A 109 4.95 9.30 3.91
CA GLY A 109 5.95 9.95 4.76
C GLY A 109 6.77 11.05 4.07
N THR A 110 6.70 11.17 2.74
CA THR A 110 7.56 12.07 1.96
C THR A 110 6.78 13.10 1.14
N VAL A 111 6.18 12.67 0.03
CA VAL A 111 5.70 13.55 -1.05
C VAL A 111 4.18 13.63 -1.18
N GLN A 112 3.42 12.77 -0.50
CA GLN A 112 1.95 12.80 -0.50
C GLN A 112 1.44 14.13 0.03
N ALA A 113 0.37 14.65 -0.61
CA ALA A 113 -0.34 15.84 -0.14
C ALA A 113 -0.95 15.61 1.25
N MET A 114 -0.51 16.39 2.23
CA MET A 114 -1.05 16.37 3.58
C MET A 114 -1.62 17.75 3.94
N TYR A 115 -2.70 17.71 4.67
CA TYR A 115 -3.43 18.90 5.08
C TYR A 115 -3.54 18.96 6.61
N TYR A 116 -3.92 20.10 7.13
CA TYR A 116 -4.15 20.33 8.55
C TYR A 116 -5.59 20.77 8.81
N CYS A 117 -6.27 20.09 9.72
CA CYS A 117 -7.58 20.51 10.20
C CYS A 117 -7.42 21.45 11.41
N PRO A 118 -7.80 22.74 11.31
CA PRO A 118 -7.63 23.67 12.41
C PRO A 118 -8.57 23.39 13.59
N THR A 119 -9.72 22.76 13.37
CA THR A 119 -10.67 22.42 14.43
C THR A 119 -10.19 21.20 15.23
N ASP A 120 -9.84 20.11 14.57
CA ASP A 120 -9.38 18.88 15.23
C ASP A 120 -7.88 18.91 15.56
N LYS A 121 -7.18 19.96 15.13
CA LYS A 121 -5.74 20.20 15.37
C LYS A 121 -4.84 19.02 14.99
N LYS A 122 -5.16 18.36 13.87
CA LYS A 122 -4.40 17.18 13.39
C LYS A 122 -4.15 17.21 11.90
N GLU A 123 -3.13 16.45 11.48
CA GLU A 123 -2.88 16.16 10.07
C GLU A 123 -3.95 15.23 9.51
N THR A 124 -4.27 15.41 8.24
CA THR A 124 -5.27 14.63 7.51
C THR A 124 -4.94 14.59 6.02
N GLU A 125 -5.36 13.54 5.34
CA GLU A 125 -5.31 13.40 3.88
C GLU A 125 -6.56 14.02 3.21
N LYS A 126 -7.59 14.34 4.00
CA LYS A 126 -8.87 14.83 3.48
C LYS A 126 -8.78 16.30 3.07
N HIS A 127 -9.23 16.58 1.84
CA HIS A 127 -9.31 17.88 1.23
C HIS A 127 -10.52 17.93 0.25
N PRO A 128 -11.27 19.03 0.12
CA PRO A 128 -11.11 20.32 0.80
C PRO A 128 -11.64 20.37 2.25
N LEU A 129 -12.49 19.41 2.64
CA LEU A 129 -13.14 19.39 3.95
C LEU A 129 -12.71 18.16 4.77
N HIS A 130 -12.42 18.40 6.05
CA HIS A 130 -12.24 17.32 7.03
C HIS A 130 -13.60 16.70 7.44
N THR A 131 -13.59 15.54 8.08
CA THR A 131 -14.80 14.85 8.58
C THR A 131 -15.64 15.68 9.53
N CYS A 132 -15.04 16.65 10.23
CA CYS A 132 -15.76 17.62 11.08
C CYS A 132 -16.43 18.76 10.30
N GLY A 133 -16.34 18.79 8.96
CA GLY A 133 -16.91 19.83 8.10
C GLY A 133 -16.07 21.10 7.97
N THR A 134 -14.88 21.16 8.59
CA THR A 134 -13.99 22.31 8.51
C THR A 134 -13.09 22.23 7.28
N GLU A 135 -12.87 23.35 6.61
CA GLU A 135 -11.88 23.46 5.53
C GLU A 135 -10.48 23.16 6.04
N THR A 136 -9.74 22.41 5.24
CA THR A 136 -8.36 22.01 5.56
C THR A 136 -7.36 22.91 4.86
N VAL A 137 -6.21 23.10 5.50
CA VAL A 137 -5.10 23.91 4.98
C VAL A 137 -3.98 22.99 4.54
N HIS A 138 -3.44 23.20 3.31
CA HIS A 138 -2.31 22.43 2.81
C HIS A 138 -1.10 22.59 3.73
N LEU A 139 -0.52 21.46 4.16
CA LEU A 139 0.58 21.41 5.11
C LEU A 139 1.91 21.08 4.44
N ARG A 140 1.93 20.02 3.63
CA ARG A 140 3.13 19.51 2.95
C ARG A 140 2.78 18.61 1.76
N GLY A 141 3.76 18.26 0.98
CA GLY A 141 3.66 17.35 -0.16
C GLY A 141 3.19 18.05 -1.45
N TRP A 142 3.04 17.27 -2.50
CA TRP A 142 2.60 17.74 -3.80
C TRP A 142 1.07 17.66 -3.89
N THR A 143 0.39 18.77 -4.12
CA THR A 143 -1.08 18.87 -4.09
C THR A 143 -1.79 17.92 -5.06
N TRP A 144 -1.14 17.50 -6.14
CA TRP A 144 -1.66 16.55 -7.12
C TRP A 144 -1.46 15.09 -6.68
N LEU A 145 -0.58 14.81 -5.72
CA LEU A 145 -0.28 13.46 -5.23
C LEU A 145 -1.10 13.22 -3.95
N ASP A 146 -2.39 13.04 -4.14
CA ASP A 146 -3.32 12.71 -3.08
C ASP A 146 -3.27 11.21 -2.69
N ASN A 147 -4.08 10.81 -1.74
CA ASN A 147 -4.13 9.44 -1.26
C ASN A 147 -4.54 8.42 -2.35
N ASP A 148 -5.41 8.82 -3.27
CA ASP A 148 -5.88 7.92 -4.32
C ASP A 148 -4.75 7.60 -5.32
N ILE A 149 -3.95 8.61 -5.67
CA ILE A 149 -2.77 8.43 -6.54
C ILE A 149 -1.68 7.64 -5.83
N VAL A 150 -1.49 7.82 -4.53
CA VAL A 150 -0.54 7.03 -3.72
C VAL A 150 -0.96 5.57 -3.70
N ASN A 151 -2.22 5.25 -3.41
CA ASN A 151 -2.76 3.88 -3.45
C ASN A 151 -2.64 3.23 -4.84
N PHE A 152 -2.91 3.99 -5.91
CA PHE A 152 -2.68 3.51 -7.27
C PHE A 152 -1.21 3.19 -7.52
N SER A 153 -0.30 4.09 -7.09
CA SER A 153 1.14 3.92 -7.22
C SER A 153 1.66 2.70 -6.43
N CYS A 154 1.09 2.44 -5.26
CA CYS A 154 1.32 1.24 -4.46
C CYS A 154 1.05 -0.03 -5.28
N GLY A 155 -0.10 -0.11 -5.93
CA GLY A 155 -0.45 -1.24 -6.82
C GLY A 155 0.50 -1.40 -8.00
N VAL A 156 0.85 -0.29 -8.68
CA VAL A 156 1.81 -0.28 -9.79
C VAL A 156 3.20 -0.72 -9.33
N PHE A 157 3.65 -0.25 -8.17
CA PHE A 157 4.94 -0.66 -7.61
C PHE A 157 4.98 -2.16 -7.30
N GLY A 158 3.89 -2.72 -6.75
CA GLY A 158 3.73 -4.16 -6.55
C GLY A 158 3.87 -4.94 -7.86
N VAL A 159 3.25 -4.47 -8.96
CA VAL A 159 3.42 -5.06 -10.30
C VAL A 159 4.89 -5.05 -10.71
N VAL A 160 5.56 -3.91 -10.65
CA VAL A 160 6.99 -3.79 -11.04
C VAL A 160 7.85 -4.76 -10.24
N VAL A 161 7.68 -4.83 -8.93
CA VAL A 161 8.42 -5.77 -8.08
C VAL A 161 8.16 -7.22 -8.47
N SER A 162 6.91 -7.59 -8.76
CA SER A 162 6.58 -8.97 -9.16
C SER A 162 7.24 -9.37 -10.49
N LEU A 163 7.29 -8.45 -11.46
CA LEU A 163 7.93 -8.69 -12.75
C LEU A 163 9.45 -8.78 -12.63
N LEU A 164 10.07 -7.95 -11.78
CA LEU A 164 11.51 -8.03 -11.46
C LEU A 164 11.85 -9.38 -10.81
N LEU A 165 11.04 -9.84 -9.86
CA LEU A 165 11.26 -11.13 -9.19
C LEU A 165 11.10 -12.33 -10.14
N LEU A 166 10.32 -12.19 -11.19
CA LEU A 166 10.18 -13.21 -12.24
C LEU A 166 11.28 -13.12 -13.32
N GLY A 167 12.14 -12.10 -13.30
CA GLY A 167 13.19 -11.91 -14.30
C GLY A 167 12.66 -11.52 -15.69
N ILE A 168 11.56 -10.76 -15.73
CA ILE A 168 10.91 -10.32 -16.99
C ILE A 168 11.58 -9.07 -17.57
N PHE A 169 12.41 -8.36 -16.81
CA PHE A 169 13.20 -7.19 -17.26
C PHE A 169 14.69 -7.51 -17.31
#